data_94ead588a266a8f2505ca3d10ac40194
#
_entry.id   94ead588a266a8f2505ca3d10ac40194
#
_cell.length_a   1.000
_cell.length_b   1.000
_cell.length_c   1.000
_cell.angle_alpha   90.00
_cell.angle_beta   90.00
_cell.angle_gamma   90.00
#
_symmetry.space_group_name_H-M   'P 1'
#
loop_
_entity.id
_entity.type
_entity.pdbx_description
1 polymer ?
#
loop_
_entity_poly.entity_id
_entity_poly.type
_entity_poly.pdbx_seq_one_letter_code
_entity_poly.pdbx_strand_id
1 'polypeptide(L)'
;GQKLPIFSGSGLPHNEVAAQIVRQAKIADEGGKDNFAIVFAAIGVKHDEADFFRESFKNSGVIDKVVMYINYADDPIMERLIAPKCALTAAEYLAFEKNMQVLVIMTDITSYAEALREVSSSREEVPSRKGYPGHLYSDLAALYERAGMIKDSEGSVTLIPILTMPNDDITHPIPDLTGYITEGQIVV
;
A
#
# COMPACT_ATOMS: atom_id res chain seq x y z
N GLY A 1 -12.37 7.53 -1.25
CA GLY A 1 -12.74 6.14 -1.33
C GLY A 1 -12.30 5.41 -2.60
N GLN A 2 -11.26 5.91 -3.28
CA GLN A 2 -10.73 5.31 -4.51
C GLN A 2 -9.44 4.54 -4.25
N LYS A 3 -9.01 3.75 -5.22
CA LYS A 3 -7.73 3.05 -5.27
C LYS A 3 -6.99 3.48 -6.54
N LEU A 4 -5.84 4.14 -6.36
CA LEU A 4 -5.03 4.68 -7.44
C LEU A 4 -3.59 4.20 -7.28
N PRO A 5 -3.13 3.24 -8.09
CA PRO A 5 -1.77 2.72 -7.99
C PRO A 5 -0.74 3.65 -8.64
N ILE A 6 0.47 3.59 -8.09
CA ILE A 6 1.66 4.20 -8.69
C ILE A 6 2.58 3.07 -9.16
N PHE A 7 2.85 3.04 -10.46
CA PHE A 7 3.80 2.13 -11.07
C PHE A 7 5.13 2.83 -11.24
N SER A 8 6.14 2.35 -10.55
CA SER A 8 7.49 2.90 -10.60
C SER A 8 8.44 1.99 -11.35
N GLY A 9 9.32 2.57 -12.15
CA GLY A 9 10.46 1.86 -12.72
C GLY A 9 11.50 1.52 -11.65
N SER A 10 12.36 0.55 -11.94
CA SER A 10 13.42 0.13 -11.04
C SER A 10 14.42 1.27 -10.80
N GLY A 11 14.75 1.53 -9.53
CA GLY A 11 15.72 2.56 -9.15
C GLY A 11 15.20 4.00 -9.19
N LEU A 12 13.92 4.21 -9.46
CA LEU A 12 13.29 5.53 -9.41
C LEU A 12 12.92 5.92 -7.95
N PRO A 13 12.79 7.22 -7.65
CA PRO A 13 12.59 7.71 -6.28
C PRO A 13 11.14 7.59 -5.80
N HIS A 14 10.54 6.40 -5.91
CA HIS A 14 9.15 6.17 -5.49
C HIS A 14 8.93 6.35 -3.97
N ASN A 15 9.95 6.12 -3.15
CA ASN A 15 9.86 6.37 -1.71
C ASN A 15 9.75 7.87 -1.41
N GLU A 16 10.45 8.72 -2.14
CA GLU A 16 10.36 10.18 -2.01
C GLU A 16 8.99 10.68 -2.45
N VAL A 17 8.43 10.11 -3.51
CA VAL A 17 7.06 10.41 -3.96
C VAL A 17 6.04 10.02 -2.89
N ALA A 18 6.17 8.83 -2.31
CA ALA A 18 5.30 8.38 -1.21
C ALA A 18 5.37 9.32 0.00
N ALA A 19 6.58 9.69 0.41
CA ALA A 19 6.78 10.61 1.54
C ALA A 19 6.19 11.99 1.24
N GLN A 20 6.33 12.50 0.03
CA GLN A 20 5.76 13.78 -0.36
C GLN A 20 4.23 13.76 -0.39
N ILE A 21 3.61 12.69 -0.85
CA ILE A 21 2.15 12.52 -0.81
C ILE A 21 1.67 12.58 0.65
N VAL A 22 2.33 11.88 1.57
CA VAL A 22 1.98 11.91 3.00
C VAL A 22 2.07 13.32 3.57
N ARG A 23 3.16 14.04 3.27
CA ARG A 23 3.37 15.40 3.78
C ARG A 23 2.35 16.41 3.28
N GLN A 24 1.85 16.23 2.06
CA GLN A 24 0.94 17.18 1.41
C GLN A 24 -0.53 16.77 1.47
N ALA A 25 -0.82 15.55 1.92
CA ALA A 25 -2.19 15.04 1.98
C ALA A 25 -3.04 15.86 2.94
N LYS A 26 -4.20 16.30 2.47
CA LYS A 26 -5.21 17.03 3.22
C LYS A 26 -6.60 16.83 2.63
N ILE A 27 -7.61 17.10 3.41
CA ILE A 27 -9.00 17.11 2.90
C ILE A 27 -9.23 18.42 2.14
N ALA A 28 -9.94 18.34 1.03
CA ALA A 28 -10.26 19.50 0.19
C ALA A 28 -11.21 20.51 0.87
N ASP A 29 -12.05 20.05 1.81
CA ASP A 29 -12.96 20.90 2.57
C ASP A 29 -12.29 21.50 3.81
N GLU A 30 -12.39 22.81 3.94
CA GLU A 30 -11.74 23.59 5.02
C GLU A 30 -12.26 23.28 6.43
N GLY A 31 -13.41 22.57 6.56
CA GLY A 31 -14.04 22.24 7.84
C GLY A 31 -13.56 20.95 8.50
N GLY A 32 -12.75 20.14 7.83
CA GLY A 32 -12.45 18.75 8.23
C GLY A 32 -11.06 18.50 8.80
N LYS A 33 -10.40 19.49 9.38
CA LYS A 33 -9.00 19.35 9.84
C LYS A 33 -8.76 18.24 10.87
N ASP A 34 -9.77 17.89 11.67
CA ASP A 34 -9.63 16.90 12.74
C ASP A 34 -10.07 15.49 12.33
N ASN A 35 -10.56 15.31 11.09
CA ASN A 35 -11.18 14.06 10.64
C ASN A 35 -10.39 13.36 9.54
N PHE A 36 -9.08 13.58 9.50
CA PHE A 36 -8.18 13.00 8.51
C PHE A 36 -7.04 12.22 9.18
N ALA A 37 -6.79 11.02 8.70
CA ALA A 37 -5.67 10.18 9.13
C ALA A 37 -4.98 9.53 7.93
N ILE A 38 -3.72 9.19 8.12
CA ILE A 38 -2.92 8.48 7.14
C ILE A 38 -2.46 7.17 7.77
N VAL A 39 -2.63 6.07 7.04
CA VAL A 39 -2.04 4.77 7.37
C VAL A 39 -0.95 4.48 6.35
N PHE A 40 0.26 4.33 6.81
CA PHE A 40 1.42 4.08 5.96
C PHE A 40 1.96 2.68 6.22
N ALA A 41 1.95 1.83 5.19
CA ALA A 41 2.50 0.49 5.24
C ALA A 41 3.74 0.39 4.37
N ALA A 42 4.88 0.14 4.98
CA ALA A 42 6.14 -0.16 4.31
C ALA A 42 6.36 -1.67 4.36
N ILE A 43 6.42 -2.31 3.20
CA ILE A 43 6.44 -3.76 3.03
C ILE A 43 7.78 -4.20 2.47
N GLY A 44 8.55 -4.96 3.23
CA GLY A 44 9.85 -5.49 2.81
C GLY A 44 10.89 -4.41 2.55
N VAL A 45 10.88 -3.31 3.30
CA VAL A 45 11.81 -2.19 3.13
C VAL A 45 13.10 -2.43 3.90
N LYS A 46 14.17 -1.77 3.44
CA LYS A 46 15.43 -1.74 4.17
C LYS A 46 15.35 -0.81 5.37
N HIS A 47 16.25 -0.98 6.33
CA HIS A 47 16.27 -0.16 7.55
C HIS A 47 16.50 1.33 7.25
N ASP A 48 17.37 1.65 6.29
CA ASP A 48 17.62 3.03 5.85
C ASP A 48 16.38 3.68 5.20
N GLU A 49 15.63 2.91 4.42
CA GLU A 49 14.35 3.38 3.84
C GLU A 49 13.31 3.67 4.93
N ALA A 50 13.20 2.80 5.93
CA ALA A 50 12.29 3.00 7.05
C ALA A 50 12.66 4.23 7.88
N ASP A 51 13.94 4.45 8.13
CA ASP A 51 14.44 5.63 8.83
C ASP A 51 14.18 6.90 8.03
N PHE A 52 14.36 6.86 6.71
CA PHE A 52 14.00 7.96 5.82
C PHE A 52 12.52 8.36 5.98
N PHE A 53 11.60 7.41 6.00
CA PHE A 53 10.17 7.70 6.19
C PHE A 53 9.89 8.29 7.57
N ARG A 54 10.43 7.70 8.63
CA ARG A 54 10.25 8.20 10.01
C ARG A 54 10.74 9.63 10.16
N GLU A 55 11.95 9.90 9.69
CA GLU A 55 12.55 11.25 9.76
C GLU A 55 11.78 12.25 8.91
N SER A 56 11.38 11.87 7.69
CA SER A 56 10.60 12.72 6.81
C SER A 56 9.27 13.13 7.46
N PHE A 57 8.56 12.20 8.08
CA PHE A 57 7.28 12.49 8.72
C PHE A 57 7.44 13.28 10.02
N LYS A 58 8.49 13.02 10.79
CA LYS A 58 8.82 13.75 12.01
C LYS A 58 9.20 15.20 11.71
N ASN A 59 10.08 15.40 10.73
CA ASN A 59 10.58 16.74 10.37
C ASN A 59 9.50 17.61 9.73
N SER A 60 8.55 17.04 9.05
CA SER A 60 7.41 17.77 8.46
C SER A 60 6.24 17.97 9.42
N GLY A 61 6.30 17.42 10.63
CA GLY A 61 5.25 17.57 11.64
C GLY A 61 3.96 16.80 11.39
N VAL A 62 3.95 15.85 10.44
CA VAL A 62 2.76 15.02 10.11
C VAL A 62 2.70 13.72 10.89
N ILE A 63 3.73 13.39 11.65
CA ILE A 63 3.83 12.08 12.32
C ILE A 63 2.67 11.78 13.26
N ASP A 64 2.07 12.79 13.86
CA ASP A 64 0.92 12.63 14.76
C ASP A 64 -0.37 12.21 14.03
N LYS A 65 -0.39 12.34 12.71
CA LYS A 65 -1.52 11.95 11.86
C LYS A 65 -1.29 10.63 11.10
N VAL A 66 -0.14 10.01 11.30
CA VAL A 66 0.30 8.83 10.56
C VAL A 66 0.37 7.62 11.48
N VAL A 67 -0.33 6.55 11.11
CA VAL A 67 -0.14 5.22 11.69
C VAL A 67 0.80 4.46 10.77
N MET A 68 1.93 4.00 11.31
CA MET A 68 2.97 3.32 10.52
C MET A 68 3.00 1.83 10.81
N TYR A 69 2.94 1.04 9.76
CA TYR A 69 3.22 -0.39 9.77
C TYR A 69 4.47 -0.62 8.94
N ILE A 70 5.55 -1.02 9.58
CA ILE A 70 6.84 -1.24 8.91
C ILE A 70 7.21 -2.71 9.02
N ASN A 71 7.36 -3.34 7.87
CA ASN A 71 7.95 -4.66 7.71
C ASN A 71 9.31 -4.51 7.05
N TYR A 72 10.35 -4.97 7.70
CA TYR A 72 11.70 -4.95 7.16
C TYR A 72 11.97 -6.11 6.21
N ALA A 73 12.93 -5.93 5.33
CA ALA A 73 13.32 -6.96 4.38
C ALA A 73 13.89 -8.22 5.05
N ASP A 74 14.45 -8.10 6.24
CA ASP A 74 14.98 -9.18 7.06
C ASP A 74 13.99 -9.76 8.08
N ASP A 75 12.77 -9.24 8.15
CA ASP A 75 11.70 -9.81 8.95
C ASP A 75 11.19 -11.15 8.37
N PRO A 76 10.59 -12.02 9.19
CA PRO A 76 9.97 -13.25 8.70
C PRO A 76 8.95 -13.00 7.58
N ILE A 77 8.96 -13.85 6.57
CA ILE A 77 8.14 -13.66 5.36
C ILE A 77 6.63 -13.60 5.65
N MET A 78 6.18 -14.32 6.66
CA MET A 78 4.76 -14.31 7.05
C MET A 78 4.31 -12.95 7.58
N GLU A 79 5.18 -12.21 8.24
CA GLU A 79 4.90 -10.84 8.68
C GLU A 79 4.67 -9.91 7.50
N ARG A 80 5.39 -10.13 6.39
CA ARG A 80 5.22 -9.37 5.14
C ARG A 80 3.84 -9.56 4.52
N LEU A 81 3.27 -10.75 4.65
CA LEU A 81 1.91 -11.03 4.18
C LEU A 81 0.84 -10.42 5.09
N ILE A 82 1.13 -10.25 6.37
CA ILE A 82 0.19 -9.75 7.37
C ILE A 82 0.18 -8.23 7.44
N ALA A 83 1.32 -7.58 7.29
CA ALA A 83 1.46 -6.13 7.46
C ALA A 83 0.45 -5.29 6.67
N PRO A 84 0.23 -5.51 5.36
CA PRO A 84 -0.77 -4.73 4.62
C PRO A 84 -2.20 -4.99 5.11
N LYS A 85 -2.50 -6.19 5.57
CA LYS A 85 -3.82 -6.53 6.12
C LYS A 85 -4.08 -5.82 7.44
N CYS A 86 -3.08 -5.75 8.32
CA CYS A 86 -3.16 -4.99 9.56
C CYS A 86 -3.34 -3.50 9.29
N ALA A 87 -2.62 -2.95 8.32
CA ALA A 87 -2.75 -1.55 7.93
C ALA A 87 -4.16 -1.22 7.43
N LEU A 88 -4.73 -2.06 6.58
CA LEU A 88 -6.11 -1.89 6.10
C LEU A 88 -7.14 -2.05 7.20
N THR A 89 -6.95 -2.96 8.14
CA THR A 89 -7.84 -3.12 9.29
C THR A 89 -7.85 -1.87 10.17
N ALA A 90 -6.68 -1.29 10.45
CA ALA A 90 -6.58 -0.02 11.16
C ALA A 90 -7.25 1.13 10.39
N ALA A 91 -7.08 1.18 9.07
CA ALA A 91 -7.71 2.18 8.22
C ALA A 91 -9.25 2.06 8.23
N GLU A 92 -9.77 0.85 8.14
CA GLU A 92 -11.22 0.58 8.22
C GLU A 92 -11.80 0.99 9.57
N TYR A 93 -11.10 0.70 10.66
CA TYR A 93 -11.53 1.13 11.99
C TYR A 93 -11.62 2.65 12.09
N LEU A 94 -10.60 3.36 11.65
CA LEU A 94 -10.58 4.82 11.67
C LEU A 94 -11.66 5.42 10.76
N ALA A 95 -11.86 4.83 9.58
CA ALA A 95 -12.82 5.34 8.61
C ALA A 95 -14.27 5.05 9.04
N PHE A 96 -14.59 3.84 9.45
CA PHE A 96 -15.97 3.39 9.61
C PHE A 96 -16.48 3.43 11.05
N GLU A 97 -15.59 3.30 12.05
CA GLU A 97 -15.95 3.44 13.46
C GLU A 97 -15.72 4.87 13.99
N LYS A 98 -14.76 5.60 13.44
CA LYS A 98 -14.41 6.96 13.84
C LYS A 98 -14.83 8.02 12.82
N ASN A 99 -15.45 7.64 11.72
CA ASN A 99 -15.93 8.53 10.66
C ASN A 99 -14.82 9.43 10.07
N MET A 100 -13.60 8.89 9.94
CA MET A 100 -12.46 9.64 9.43
C MET A 100 -12.28 9.42 7.92
N GLN A 101 -11.71 10.44 7.26
CA GLN A 101 -11.17 10.27 5.92
C GLN A 101 -9.76 9.70 6.04
N VAL A 102 -9.56 8.48 5.57
CA VAL A 102 -8.28 7.77 5.73
C VAL A 102 -7.61 7.57 4.37
N LEU A 103 -6.36 8.00 4.29
CA LEU A 103 -5.48 7.71 3.17
C LEU A 103 -4.53 6.58 3.55
N VAL A 104 -4.56 5.50 2.80
CA VAL A 104 -3.64 4.36 2.98
C VAL A 104 -2.61 4.39 1.86
N ILE A 105 -1.34 4.39 2.23
CA ILE A 105 -0.23 4.26 1.29
C ILE A 105 0.51 2.97 1.60
N MET A 106 0.67 2.11 0.59
CA MET A 106 1.40 0.85 0.70
C MET A 106 2.57 0.85 -0.27
N THR A 107 3.76 0.68 0.24
CA THR A 107 4.99 0.51 -0.55
C THR A 107 5.83 -0.65 0.02
N ASP A 108 6.25 -1.62 -0.67
CA ASP A 108 6.13 -1.93 -2.09
C ASP A 108 5.25 -3.17 -2.27
N ILE A 109 4.26 -3.08 -3.14
CA ILE A 109 3.36 -4.22 -3.42
C ILE A 109 4.10 -5.36 -4.11
N THR A 110 5.16 -5.06 -4.85
CA THR A 110 6.01 -6.08 -5.46
C THR A 110 6.65 -6.98 -4.39
N SER A 111 7.08 -6.41 -3.27
CA SER A 111 7.61 -7.18 -2.13
C SER A 111 6.55 -8.12 -1.53
N TYR A 112 5.31 -7.67 -1.44
CA TYR A 112 4.19 -8.51 -1.00
C TYR A 112 3.93 -9.68 -1.96
N ALA A 113 3.90 -9.42 -3.27
CA ALA A 113 3.69 -10.45 -4.27
C ALA A 113 4.85 -11.47 -4.33
N GLU A 114 6.08 -11.03 -4.14
CA GLU A 114 7.24 -11.92 -4.01
C GLU A 114 7.13 -12.82 -2.76
N ALA A 115 6.64 -12.30 -1.65
CA ALA A 115 6.38 -13.09 -0.46
C ALA A 115 5.31 -14.16 -0.70
N LEU A 116 4.24 -13.84 -1.44
CA LEU A 116 3.24 -14.82 -1.87
C LEU A 116 3.85 -15.91 -2.74
N ARG A 117 4.70 -15.55 -3.69
CA ARG A 117 5.39 -16.51 -4.55
C ARG A 117 6.26 -17.47 -3.74
N GLU A 118 7.03 -16.97 -2.80
CA GLU A 118 7.92 -17.78 -1.96
C GLU A 118 7.13 -18.75 -1.07
N VAL A 119 6.06 -18.29 -0.41
CA VAL A 119 5.20 -19.13 0.42
C VAL A 119 4.48 -20.18 -0.42
N SER A 120 3.95 -19.82 -1.58
CA SER A 120 3.31 -20.74 -2.52
C SER A 120 4.28 -21.82 -3.01
N SER A 121 5.50 -21.44 -3.34
CA SER A 121 6.56 -22.37 -3.73
C SER A 121 6.92 -23.34 -2.60
N SER A 122 7.02 -22.88 -1.38
CA SER A 122 7.31 -23.72 -0.22
C SER A 122 6.18 -24.70 0.14
N ARG A 123 4.96 -24.40 -0.29
CA ARG A 123 3.78 -25.28 -0.16
C ARG A 123 3.56 -26.20 -1.34
N GLU A 124 4.47 -26.20 -2.30
CA GLU A 124 4.38 -27.00 -3.53
C GLU A 124 3.08 -26.76 -4.34
N GLU A 125 2.55 -25.55 -4.24
CA GLU A 125 1.39 -25.15 -5.04
C GLU A 125 1.77 -25.07 -6.53
N VAL A 126 0.82 -25.40 -7.41
CA VAL A 126 1.05 -25.32 -8.86
C VAL A 126 1.29 -23.86 -9.26
N PRO A 127 2.47 -23.54 -9.81
CA PRO A 127 2.76 -22.17 -10.19
C PRO A 127 1.95 -21.74 -11.42
N SER A 128 1.56 -20.49 -11.43
CA SER A 128 0.97 -19.83 -12.58
C SER A 128 2.03 -18.98 -13.30
N ARG A 129 1.60 -17.91 -13.96
CA ARG A 129 2.45 -17.00 -14.75
C ARG A 129 3.65 -16.49 -13.93
N LYS A 130 4.85 -16.65 -14.46
CA LYS A 130 6.14 -16.27 -13.83
C LYS A 130 6.38 -16.83 -12.42
N GLY A 131 5.80 -17.97 -12.10
CA GLY A 131 5.99 -18.64 -10.81
C GLY A 131 5.12 -18.09 -9.67
N TYR A 132 4.28 -17.10 -9.92
CA TYR A 132 3.32 -16.61 -8.93
C TYR A 132 2.19 -17.62 -8.73
N PRO A 133 1.57 -17.66 -7.53
CA PRO A 133 0.44 -18.55 -7.30
C PRO A 133 -0.75 -18.17 -8.18
N GLY A 134 -1.58 -19.16 -8.54
CA GLY A 134 -2.80 -18.93 -9.30
C GLY A 134 -3.80 -18.00 -8.63
N HIS A 135 -3.71 -17.85 -7.31
CA HIS A 135 -4.55 -16.95 -6.50
C HIS A 135 -3.97 -15.53 -6.32
N LEU A 136 -2.89 -15.16 -7.04
CA LEU A 136 -2.31 -13.80 -6.93
C LEU A 136 -3.34 -12.70 -7.18
N TYR A 137 -4.18 -12.87 -8.20
CA TYR A 137 -5.25 -11.91 -8.51
C TYR A 137 -6.21 -11.72 -7.33
N SER A 138 -6.72 -12.81 -6.77
CA SER A 138 -7.66 -12.74 -5.66
C SER A 138 -7.03 -12.18 -4.38
N ASP A 139 -5.76 -12.46 -4.12
CA ASP A 139 -5.03 -11.86 -2.99
C ASP A 139 -4.84 -10.35 -3.15
N LEU A 140 -4.45 -9.89 -4.32
CA LEU A 140 -4.33 -8.45 -4.60
C LEU A 140 -5.70 -7.76 -4.58
N ALA A 141 -6.71 -8.38 -5.17
CA ALA A 141 -8.07 -7.86 -5.14
C ALA A 141 -8.61 -7.77 -3.71
N ALA A 142 -8.34 -8.76 -2.87
CA ALA A 142 -8.73 -8.75 -1.47
C ALA A 142 -8.10 -7.59 -0.67
N LEU A 143 -6.91 -7.12 -1.05
CA LEU A 143 -6.33 -5.92 -0.48
C LEU A 143 -6.96 -4.65 -1.07
N TYR A 144 -6.97 -4.52 -2.39
CA TYR A 144 -7.36 -3.28 -3.07
C TYR A 144 -8.85 -2.97 -2.94
N GLU A 145 -9.71 -3.97 -2.91
CA GLU A 145 -11.16 -3.80 -2.78
C GLU A 145 -11.62 -3.38 -1.36
N ARG A 146 -10.71 -3.33 -0.40
CA ARG A 146 -10.99 -2.77 0.93
C ARG A 146 -11.04 -1.24 0.94
N ALA A 147 -10.53 -0.58 -0.10
CA ALA A 147 -10.72 0.85 -0.30
C ALA A 147 -12.17 1.14 -0.71
N GLY A 148 -12.76 2.18 -0.16
CA GLY A 148 -14.12 2.57 -0.52
C GLY A 148 -14.82 3.40 0.55
N MET A 149 -16.12 3.55 0.33
CA MET A 149 -17.05 4.20 1.25
C MET A 149 -18.21 3.24 1.51
N ILE A 150 -18.69 3.24 2.75
CA ILE A 150 -19.91 2.51 3.12
C ILE A 150 -21.08 3.47 3.07
N LYS A 151 -22.21 3.00 2.54
CA LYS A 151 -23.45 3.77 2.53
C LYS A 151 -23.80 4.21 3.97
N ASP A 152 -24.23 5.45 4.11
CA ASP A 152 -24.59 6.06 5.38
C ASP A 152 -23.44 6.23 6.38
N SER A 153 -22.17 6.11 5.94
CA SER A 153 -20.98 6.45 6.70
C SER A 153 -20.33 7.71 6.14
N GLU A 154 -19.82 8.57 7.02
CA GLU A 154 -19.06 9.76 6.63
C GLU A 154 -17.59 9.46 6.33
N GLY A 155 -17.09 8.32 6.80
CA GLY A 155 -15.71 7.91 6.62
C GLY A 155 -15.43 7.27 5.26
N SER A 156 -14.18 7.32 4.84
CA SER A 156 -13.72 6.67 3.62
C SER A 156 -12.30 6.14 3.74
N VAL A 157 -12.01 5.09 2.99
CA VAL A 157 -10.65 4.55 2.81
C VAL A 157 -10.23 4.79 1.37
N THR A 158 -9.19 5.58 1.17
CA THR A 158 -8.55 5.81 -0.12
C THR A 158 -7.19 5.11 -0.12
N LEU A 159 -6.90 4.32 -1.13
CA LEU A 159 -5.70 3.50 -1.20
C LEU A 159 -4.80 3.94 -2.35
N ILE A 160 -3.52 4.15 -2.05
CA ILE A 160 -2.47 4.35 -3.04
C ILE A 160 -1.46 3.22 -2.87
N PRO A 161 -1.61 2.12 -3.61
CA PRO A 161 -0.59 1.09 -3.67
C PRO A 161 0.53 1.53 -4.61
N ILE A 162 1.77 1.42 -4.14
CA ILE A 162 2.96 1.71 -4.92
C ILE A 162 3.66 0.40 -5.21
N LEU A 163 3.97 0.15 -6.46
CA LEU A 163 4.71 -1.03 -6.87
C LEU A 163 5.90 -0.67 -7.77
N THR A 164 6.91 -1.50 -7.70
CA THR A 164 8.06 -1.44 -8.61
C THR A 164 7.84 -2.45 -9.72
N MET A 165 7.96 -2.02 -10.97
CA MET A 165 7.83 -2.90 -12.13
C MET A 165 9.13 -3.68 -12.35
N PRO A 166 9.14 -5.02 -12.18
CA PRO A 166 10.33 -5.82 -12.46
C PRO A 166 10.75 -5.68 -13.93
N ASN A 167 12.03 -5.34 -14.16
CA ASN A 167 12.59 -5.06 -15.50
C ASN A 167 11.86 -3.95 -16.26
N ASP A 168 11.23 -3.01 -15.58
CA ASP A 168 10.41 -1.94 -16.16
C ASP A 168 9.28 -2.45 -17.08
N ASP A 169 8.85 -3.69 -16.87
CA ASP A 169 7.86 -4.38 -17.68
C ASP A 169 6.45 -4.22 -17.10
N ILE A 170 5.67 -3.33 -17.70
CA ILE A 170 4.28 -3.10 -17.33
C ILE A 170 3.37 -4.32 -17.59
N THR A 171 3.82 -5.26 -18.42
CA THR A 171 3.09 -6.51 -18.69
C THR A 171 3.39 -7.63 -17.69
N HIS A 172 4.32 -7.37 -16.74
CA HIS A 172 4.59 -8.28 -15.63
C HIS A 172 3.30 -8.53 -14.82
N PRO A 173 3.10 -9.74 -14.25
CA PRO A 173 1.86 -10.06 -13.54
C PRO A 173 1.45 -9.06 -12.47
N ILE A 174 2.39 -8.49 -11.73
CA ILE A 174 2.08 -7.57 -10.63
C ILE A 174 1.47 -6.25 -11.14
N PRO A 175 2.11 -5.47 -12.03
CA PRO A 175 1.48 -4.28 -12.58
C PRO A 175 0.26 -4.60 -13.46
N ASP A 176 0.31 -5.68 -14.21
CA ASP A 176 -0.79 -6.10 -15.09
C ASP A 176 -2.08 -6.36 -14.29
N LEU A 177 -2.00 -7.20 -13.24
CA LEU A 177 -3.16 -7.50 -12.39
C LEU A 177 -3.60 -6.27 -11.56
N THR A 178 -2.67 -5.49 -11.06
CA THR A 178 -2.98 -4.25 -10.33
C THR A 178 -3.72 -3.26 -11.22
N GLY A 179 -3.26 -3.05 -12.44
CA GLY A 179 -3.93 -2.19 -13.41
C GLY A 179 -5.32 -2.69 -13.81
N TYR A 180 -5.54 -4.00 -13.78
CA TYR A 180 -6.83 -4.61 -14.07
C TYR A 180 -7.84 -4.45 -12.92
N ILE A 181 -7.36 -4.52 -11.67
CA ILE A 181 -8.22 -4.38 -10.47
C ILE A 181 -8.58 -2.91 -10.22
N THR A 182 -7.69 -1.99 -10.53
CA THR A 182 -7.84 -0.55 -10.31
C THR A 182 -8.33 0.18 -11.57
N GLU A 183 -8.94 1.35 -11.38
CA GLU A 183 -9.55 2.10 -12.50
C GLU A 183 -8.62 3.09 -13.19
N GLY A 184 -7.38 3.15 -12.80
CA GLY A 184 -6.38 4.04 -13.39
C GLY A 184 -5.03 3.80 -12.76
N GLN A 185 -4.00 4.44 -13.30
CA GLN A 185 -2.64 4.28 -12.80
C GLN A 185 -1.79 5.51 -13.10
N ILE A 186 -0.86 5.78 -12.21
CA ILE A 186 0.20 6.75 -12.41
C ILE A 186 1.47 5.98 -12.71
N VAL A 187 2.12 6.31 -13.81
CA VAL A 187 3.41 5.70 -14.19
C VAL A 187 4.50 6.74 -14.01
N VAL A 188 5.57 6.35 -13.29
CA VAL A 188 6.73 7.19 -12.98
C VAL A 188 7.97 6.60 -13.59
#